data_b45a30d16f48bbf0f9a2205eae4237eb
#
_entry.id   b45a30d16f48bbf0f9a2205eae4237eb
#
_cell.length_a   1.000
_cell.length_b   1.000
_cell.length_c   1.000
_cell.angle_alpha   90.00
_cell.angle_beta   90.00
_cell.angle_gamma   90.00
#
_symmetry.space_group_name_H-M   'P 1'
#
loop_
_entity.id
_entity.type
_entity.pdbx_description
1 polymer ?
#
loop_
_entity_poly.entity_id
_entity_poly.type
_entity_poly.pdbx_seq_one_letter_code
_entity_poly.pdbx_strand_id
1 'polypeptide(L)'
;DAAYGGVALSVPEYRDAHLDAINAHFDSFSTNLHKWGLVPFESSPTFVRDRTPLVHALTLTPAYLASRGGEDLVSDLRNMQISLGRRFRALKVWMVLRSYGVQGFQAHIRSHVAMATAFAERVAAHPRIEVPVPPRWGLVVLRVTRPGLDAAQTDALNRAWEQQLLARSSDLLLTPTVVPGIGVCIRWVVGAVSTRPEHIDRAAALLGACADALP
;
A
#
# COMPACT_ATOMS: atom_id res chain seq x y z
N ASP A 1 -5.05 2.48 -10.42
CA ASP A 1 -4.55 2.86 -9.10
C ASP A 1 -3.67 1.75 -8.54
N ALA A 2 -2.45 2.12 -8.16
CA ALA A 2 -1.47 1.23 -7.54
C ALA A 2 -0.86 1.89 -6.29
N ALA A 3 -1.70 2.59 -5.53
CA ALA A 3 -1.29 3.45 -4.42
C ALA A 3 -0.34 2.76 -3.41
N TYR A 4 -0.59 1.49 -3.09
CA TYR A 4 0.29 0.70 -2.23
C TYR A 4 1.29 -0.12 -3.05
N GLY A 5 0.79 -0.98 -3.93
CA GLY A 5 1.57 -2.01 -4.63
C GLY A 5 2.45 -1.50 -5.77
N GLY A 6 2.20 -0.29 -6.28
CA GLY A 6 2.97 0.25 -7.42
C GLY A 6 4.48 0.35 -7.15
N VAL A 7 4.87 0.52 -5.89
CA VAL A 7 6.28 0.56 -5.48
C VAL A 7 6.96 -0.79 -5.69
N ALA A 8 6.24 -1.91 -5.59
CA ALA A 8 6.79 -3.26 -5.82
C ALA A 8 7.32 -3.44 -7.24
N LEU A 9 6.78 -2.71 -8.22
CA LEU A 9 7.26 -2.75 -9.61
C LEU A 9 8.69 -2.20 -9.81
N SER A 10 9.26 -1.56 -8.79
CA SER A 10 10.69 -1.21 -8.80
C SER A 10 11.60 -2.43 -8.69
N VAL A 11 11.07 -3.55 -8.17
CA VAL A 11 11.79 -4.82 -7.98
C VAL A 11 11.54 -5.71 -9.20
N PRO A 12 12.59 -6.13 -9.93
CA PRO A 12 12.45 -6.84 -11.21
C PRO A 12 11.54 -8.08 -11.14
N GLU A 13 11.69 -8.90 -10.12
CA GLU A 13 10.93 -10.14 -9.94
C GLU A 13 9.44 -9.94 -9.61
N TYR A 14 9.02 -8.71 -9.33
CA TYR A 14 7.61 -8.37 -9.04
C TYR A 14 6.92 -7.66 -10.21
N ARG A 15 7.58 -7.52 -11.35
CA ARG A 15 7.04 -6.87 -12.55
C ARG A 15 6.04 -7.73 -13.29
N ASP A 16 6.45 -8.98 -13.59
CA ASP A 16 5.70 -10.03 -14.33
C ASP A 16 4.47 -9.49 -15.12
N ALA A 17 3.42 -10.26 -15.14
CA ALA A 17 2.21 -9.95 -15.90
C ALA A 17 1.54 -8.60 -15.57
N HIS A 18 1.79 -8.02 -14.38
CA HIS A 18 1.17 -6.74 -14.01
C HIS A 18 1.75 -5.56 -14.77
N LEU A 19 3.08 -5.50 -14.95
CA LEU A 19 3.70 -4.40 -15.68
C LEU A 19 3.31 -4.44 -17.16
N ASP A 20 3.27 -5.62 -17.75
CA ASP A 20 2.88 -5.80 -19.16
C ASP A 20 1.42 -5.39 -19.37
N ALA A 21 0.51 -5.81 -18.49
CA ALA A 21 -0.90 -5.40 -18.53
C ALA A 21 -1.06 -3.88 -18.35
N ILE A 22 -0.31 -3.25 -17.44
CA ILE A 22 -0.32 -1.80 -17.24
C ILE A 22 0.13 -1.09 -18.53
N ASN A 23 1.23 -1.54 -19.11
CA ASN A 23 1.78 -0.93 -20.33
C ASN A 23 0.89 -1.13 -21.56
N ALA A 24 0.19 -2.26 -21.64
CA ALA A 24 -0.67 -2.57 -22.79
C ALA A 24 -2.04 -1.90 -22.75
N HIS A 25 -2.64 -1.76 -21.55
CA HIS A 25 -4.08 -1.50 -21.43
C HIS A 25 -4.46 -0.23 -20.66
N PHE A 26 -3.51 0.46 -20.03
CA PHE A 26 -3.83 1.63 -19.19
C PHE A 26 -3.14 2.90 -19.69
N ASP A 27 -3.87 4.00 -19.69
CA ASP A 27 -3.38 5.32 -20.12
C ASP A 27 -2.69 6.09 -18.98
N SER A 28 -2.96 5.71 -17.74
CA SER A 28 -2.35 6.32 -16.57
C SER A 28 -2.05 5.31 -15.47
N PHE A 29 -1.03 5.62 -14.67
CA PHE A 29 -0.61 4.85 -13.52
C PHE A 29 -0.30 5.77 -12.35
N SER A 30 -0.89 5.51 -11.20
CA SER A 30 -0.69 6.29 -9.97
C SER A 30 -0.21 5.40 -8.83
N THR A 31 0.80 5.87 -8.09
CA THR A 31 1.31 5.19 -6.90
C THR A 31 1.61 6.18 -5.77
N ASN A 32 1.59 5.74 -4.51
CA ASN A 32 1.86 6.59 -3.37
C ASN A 32 3.20 6.22 -2.73
N LEU A 33 4.24 7.00 -3.02
CA LEU A 33 5.56 6.78 -2.45
C LEU A 33 5.59 6.97 -0.92
N HIS A 34 4.64 7.74 -0.39
CA HIS A 34 4.48 7.93 1.06
C HIS A 34 3.80 6.76 1.80
N LYS A 35 3.35 5.72 1.08
CA LYS A 35 2.83 4.49 1.71
C LYS A 35 3.93 3.47 1.95
N TRP A 36 4.58 3.02 0.88
CA TRP A 36 5.61 1.97 0.96
C TRP A 36 6.94 2.38 0.31
N GLY A 37 7.02 3.59 -0.23
CA GLY A 37 8.17 4.08 -1.01
C GLY A 37 9.19 4.90 -0.21
N LEU A 38 9.24 4.78 1.12
CA LEU A 38 10.21 5.47 1.99
C LEU A 38 10.10 7.00 2.02
N VAL A 39 9.16 7.59 1.28
CA VAL A 39 9.02 9.05 1.17
C VAL A 39 8.04 9.56 2.23
N PRO A 40 8.38 10.59 3.00
CA PRO A 40 7.45 11.20 3.97
C PRO A 40 6.17 11.71 3.28
N PHE A 41 5.05 11.70 4.00
CA PHE A 41 3.76 12.20 3.54
C PHE A 41 3.89 13.66 3.06
N GLU A 42 3.37 14.05 1.96
CA GLU A 42 2.66 13.34 0.91
C GLU A 42 3.52 13.28 -0.37
N SER A 43 3.42 12.19 -1.11
CA SER A 43 4.02 12.07 -2.45
C SER A 43 3.30 10.98 -3.25
N SER A 44 2.60 11.39 -4.32
CA SER A 44 1.83 10.50 -5.19
C SER A 44 2.15 10.83 -6.65
N PRO A 45 3.21 10.23 -7.24
CA PRO A 45 3.47 10.40 -8.65
C PRO A 45 2.37 9.73 -9.47
N THR A 46 1.97 10.43 -10.53
CA THR A 46 1.07 9.93 -11.55
C THR A 46 1.79 9.99 -12.89
N PHE A 47 1.79 8.87 -13.57
CA PHE A 47 2.36 8.71 -14.91
C PHE A 47 1.21 8.65 -15.91
N VAL A 48 1.34 9.35 -17.02
CA VAL A 48 0.37 9.33 -18.12
C VAL A 48 1.09 8.97 -19.40
N ARG A 49 0.42 8.20 -20.25
CA ARG A 49 0.96 7.78 -21.56
C ARG A 49 1.11 8.97 -22.50
N ASP A 50 0.07 9.80 -22.55
CA ASP A 50 0.04 11.06 -23.30
C ASP A 50 -0.43 12.17 -22.36
N ARG A 51 0.38 13.22 -22.25
CA ARG A 51 0.05 14.38 -21.40
C ARG A 51 -0.91 15.35 -22.08
N THR A 52 -1.12 15.26 -23.38
CA THR A 52 -1.91 16.23 -24.16
C THR A 52 -3.36 16.34 -23.67
N PRO A 53 -4.12 15.24 -23.46
CA PRO A 53 -5.45 15.33 -22.91
C PRO A 53 -5.49 15.94 -21.49
N LEU A 54 -4.48 15.63 -20.66
CA LEU A 54 -4.40 16.17 -19.30
C LEU A 54 -4.18 17.69 -19.32
N VAL A 55 -3.26 18.16 -20.15
CA VAL A 55 -2.98 19.58 -20.35
C VAL A 55 -4.22 20.30 -20.85
N HIS A 56 -4.90 19.78 -21.89
CA HIS A 56 -6.14 20.34 -22.42
C HIS A 56 -7.24 20.47 -21.36
N ALA A 57 -7.42 19.43 -20.53
CA ALA A 57 -8.46 19.39 -19.51
C ALA A 57 -8.21 20.38 -18.35
N LEU A 58 -6.95 20.67 -18.04
CA LEU A 58 -6.57 21.43 -16.86
C LEU A 58 -6.08 22.86 -17.17
N THR A 59 -5.84 23.18 -18.46
CA THR A 59 -5.35 24.51 -18.84
C THR A 59 -6.44 25.56 -18.68
N LEU A 60 -6.16 26.54 -17.82
CA LEU A 60 -6.87 27.80 -17.72
C LEU A 60 -5.86 28.91 -17.94
N THR A 61 -6.00 29.65 -19.05
CA THR A 61 -5.05 30.72 -19.42
C THR A 61 -5.73 32.10 -19.39
N PRO A 62 -6.02 32.67 -18.21
CA PRO A 62 -6.39 34.07 -18.11
C PRO A 62 -5.24 34.95 -18.63
N ALA A 63 -5.57 36.13 -19.12
CA ALA A 63 -4.59 37.04 -19.75
C ALA A 63 -3.36 37.36 -18.87
N TYR A 64 -3.55 37.44 -17.55
CA TYR A 64 -2.46 37.71 -16.59
C TYR A 64 -1.53 36.52 -16.33
N LEU A 65 -1.90 35.32 -16.76
CA LEU A 65 -1.09 34.10 -16.66
C LEU A 65 -0.46 33.68 -17.98
N ALA A 66 -0.73 34.39 -19.07
CA ALA A 66 -0.13 34.11 -20.36
C ALA A 66 1.37 34.33 -20.30
N SER A 67 2.14 33.27 -20.52
CA SER A 67 3.62 33.31 -20.57
C SER A 67 4.08 34.13 -21.79
N ARG A 68 5.05 35.00 -21.63
CA ARG A 68 5.64 35.78 -22.73
C ARG A 68 6.57 34.96 -23.62
N GLY A 69 6.88 33.70 -23.29
CA GLY A 69 7.63 32.75 -24.11
C GLY A 69 6.69 31.85 -24.90
N GLY A 70 7.01 31.56 -26.15
CA GLY A 70 6.20 30.72 -27.02
C GLY A 70 5.88 29.35 -26.35
N GLU A 71 4.71 28.86 -26.62
CA GLU A 71 4.13 27.65 -25.98
C GLU A 71 5.02 26.39 -26.07
N ASP A 72 5.99 26.39 -26.99
CA ASP A 72 6.87 25.24 -27.28
C ASP A 72 8.14 25.16 -26.42
N LEU A 73 8.52 26.23 -25.72
CA LEU A 73 9.83 26.32 -25.05
C LEU A 73 9.79 26.04 -23.52
N VAL A 74 8.65 26.17 -22.87
CA VAL A 74 8.55 25.97 -21.42
C VAL A 74 7.32 25.14 -21.10
N SER A 75 7.54 23.93 -20.57
CA SER A 75 6.45 23.11 -20.04
C SER A 75 5.94 23.74 -18.74
N ASP A 76 4.81 24.45 -18.81
CA ASP A 76 4.19 25.05 -17.64
C ASP A 76 3.46 23.97 -16.81
N LEU A 77 4.05 23.61 -15.69
CA LEU A 77 3.55 22.55 -14.82
C LEU A 77 2.15 22.85 -14.22
N ARG A 78 1.73 24.13 -14.20
CA ARG A 78 0.38 24.50 -13.75
C ARG A 78 -0.72 23.89 -14.64
N ASN A 79 -0.43 23.69 -15.92
CA ASN A 79 -1.36 23.12 -16.90
C ASN A 79 -1.54 21.60 -16.76
N MET A 80 -0.81 20.95 -15.85
CA MET A 80 -0.94 19.53 -15.54
C MET A 80 -1.51 19.26 -14.14
N GLN A 81 -2.11 20.26 -13.53
CA GLN A 81 -2.64 20.16 -12.15
C GLN A 81 -3.79 21.14 -11.92
N ILE A 82 -4.57 20.91 -10.86
CA ILE A 82 -5.70 21.78 -10.48
C ILE A 82 -5.18 23.05 -9.79
N SER A 83 -4.23 22.92 -8.86
CA SER A 83 -3.69 24.04 -8.10
C SER A 83 -2.66 24.83 -8.90
N LEU A 84 -2.70 26.17 -8.84
CA LEU A 84 -1.75 27.03 -9.52
C LEU A 84 -0.29 26.78 -9.06
N GLY A 85 -0.09 26.65 -7.75
CA GLY A 85 1.22 26.34 -7.16
C GLY A 85 1.16 25.10 -6.27
N ARG A 86 2.29 24.39 -6.14
CA ARG A 86 2.45 23.19 -5.33
C ARG A 86 3.78 23.17 -4.60
N ARG A 87 3.84 22.43 -3.51
CA ARG A 87 5.10 22.11 -2.83
C ARG A 87 6.04 21.35 -3.78
N PHE A 88 7.33 21.56 -3.64
CA PHE A 88 8.36 20.84 -4.39
C PHE A 88 8.54 19.41 -3.84
N ARG A 89 7.53 18.55 -4.04
CA ARG A 89 7.51 17.17 -3.52
C ARG A 89 8.57 16.28 -4.15
N ALA A 90 9.02 16.58 -5.37
CA ALA A 90 10.03 15.81 -6.04
C ALA A 90 11.39 15.84 -5.32
N LEU A 91 11.70 16.92 -4.56
CA LEU A 91 12.95 17.02 -3.81
C LEU A 91 13.10 15.89 -2.79
N LYS A 92 12.06 15.59 -2.01
CA LYS A 92 12.13 14.50 -1.02
C LYS A 92 12.21 13.12 -1.67
N VAL A 93 11.58 12.93 -2.82
CA VAL A 93 11.73 11.70 -3.62
C VAL A 93 13.17 11.54 -4.06
N TRP A 94 13.78 12.61 -4.61
CA TRP A 94 15.17 12.61 -5.01
C TRP A 94 16.11 12.32 -3.85
N MET A 95 15.88 12.93 -2.68
CA MET A 95 16.69 12.68 -1.47
C MET A 95 16.64 11.23 -1.03
N VAL A 96 15.45 10.62 -1.01
CA VAL A 96 15.27 9.20 -0.67
C VAL A 96 16.01 8.31 -1.66
N LEU A 97 15.82 8.53 -2.96
CA LEU A 97 16.48 7.72 -3.99
C LEU A 97 18.01 7.90 -3.97
N ARG A 98 18.50 9.09 -3.66
CA ARG A 98 19.95 9.34 -3.49
C ARG A 98 20.52 8.68 -2.24
N SER A 99 19.75 8.62 -1.15
CA SER A 99 20.21 8.04 0.12
C SER A 99 20.25 6.52 0.08
N TYR A 100 19.20 5.89 -0.43
CA TYR A 100 19.08 4.43 -0.46
C TYR A 100 19.66 3.79 -1.72
N GLY A 101 19.68 4.50 -2.83
CA GLY A 101 19.95 3.95 -4.15
C GLY A 101 18.88 2.94 -4.59
N VAL A 102 18.99 2.47 -5.83
CA VAL A 102 18.06 1.46 -6.36
C VAL A 102 18.14 0.16 -5.56
N GLN A 103 19.36 -0.29 -5.26
CA GLN A 103 19.58 -1.54 -4.53
C GLN A 103 19.02 -1.49 -3.11
N GLY A 104 19.26 -0.42 -2.36
CA GLY A 104 18.72 -0.26 -1.01
C GLY A 104 17.20 -0.18 -1.00
N PHE A 105 16.60 0.51 -1.97
CA PHE A 105 15.17 0.58 -2.14
C PHE A 105 14.54 -0.79 -2.43
N GLN A 106 15.14 -1.56 -3.34
CA GLN A 106 14.71 -2.92 -3.65
C GLN A 106 14.89 -3.87 -2.46
N ALA A 107 16.02 -3.78 -1.74
CA ALA A 107 16.27 -4.58 -0.54
C ALA A 107 15.23 -4.33 0.55
N HIS A 108 14.81 -3.06 0.74
CA HIS A 108 13.72 -2.71 1.66
C HIS A 108 12.42 -3.42 1.30
N ILE A 109 12.02 -3.38 0.02
CA ILE A 109 10.78 -4.03 -0.45
C ILE A 109 10.86 -5.54 -0.25
N ARG A 110 11.96 -6.18 -0.65
CA ARG A 110 12.18 -7.63 -0.48
C ARG A 110 12.11 -8.05 0.99
N SER A 111 12.74 -7.29 1.87
CA SER A 111 12.71 -7.54 3.31
C SER A 111 11.28 -7.51 3.87
N HIS A 112 10.48 -6.53 3.45
CA HIS A 112 9.09 -6.43 3.88
C HIS A 112 8.22 -7.58 3.33
N VAL A 113 8.44 -8.00 2.10
CA VAL A 113 7.75 -9.18 1.52
C VAL A 113 8.13 -10.45 2.29
N ALA A 114 9.42 -10.65 2.58
CA ALA A 114 9.88 -11.79 3.36
C ALA A 114 9.28 -11.82 4.78
N MET A 115 9.22 -10.66 5.45
CA MET A 115 8.58 -10.54 6.77
C MET A 115 7.08 -10.83 6.70
N ALA A 116 6.37 -10.40 5.66
CA ALA A 116 4.94 -10.68 5.49
C ALA A 116 4.68 -12.17 5.24
N THR A 117 5.53 -12.83 4.46
CA THR A 117 5.45 -14.28 4.23
C THR A 117 5.68 -15.05 5.54
N ALA A 118 6.76 -14.74 6.26
CA ALA A 118 7.05 -15.37 7.54
C ALA A 118 5.95 -15.14 8.59
N PHE A 119 5.34 -13.96 8.59
CA PHE A 119 4.19 -13.67 9.45
C PHE A 119 2.98 -14.54 9.09
N ALA A 120 2.63 -14.63 7.80
CA ALA A 120 1.50 -15.45 7.35
C ALA A 120 1.68 -16.92 7.74
N GLU A 121 2.87 -17.47 7.58
CA GLU A 121 3.20 -18.84 8.00
C GLU A 121 3.02 -19.05 9.50
N ARG A 122 3.49 -18.09 10.32
CA ARG A 122 3.36 -18.15 11.77
C ARG A 122 1.92 -18.10 12.25
N VAL A 123 1.13 -17.17 11.73
CA VAL A 123 -0.27 -17.03 12.16
C VAL A 123 -1.12 -18.20 11.64
N ALA A 124 -0.80 -18.74 10.47
CA ALA A 124 -1.48 -19.92 9.92
C ALA A 124 -1.18 -21.21 10.72
N ALA A 125 -0.11 -21.25 11.51
CA ALA A 125 0.16 -22.34 12.45
C ALA A 125 -0.79 -22.33 13.65
N HIS A 126 -1.50 -21.24 13.92
CA HIS A 126 -2.47 -21.15 15.01
C HIS A 126 -3.79 -21.81 14.61
N PRO A 127 -4.37 -22.73 15.43
CA PRO A 127 -5.51 -23.57 15.03
C PRO A 127 -6.80 -22.78 14.74
N ARG A 128 -6.90 -21.56 15.21
CA ARG A 128 -8.08 -20.69 15.04
C ARG A 128 -7.90 -19.57 14.04
N ILE A 129 -6.68 -19.34 13.51
CA ILE A 129 -6.41 -18.26 12.57
C ILE A 129 -6.14 -18.84 11.19
N GLU A 130 -6.81 -18.32 10.19
CA GLU A 130 -6.54 -18.65 8.80
C GLU A 130 -6.10 -17.42 8.00
N VAL A 131 -5.36 -17.69 6.94
CA VAL A 131 -4.94 -16.73 5.92
C VAL A 131 -5.76 -17.06 4.66
N PRO A 132 -6.97 -16.48 4.50
CA PRO A 132 -7.96 -16.92 3.51
C PRO A 132 -7.57 -16.59 2.06
N VAL A 133 -6.60 -15.69 1.88
CA VAL A 133 -6.02 -15.35 0.57
C VAL A 133 -4.50 -15.37 0.66
N PRO A 134 -3.79 -15.79 -0.39
CA PRO A 134 -2.33 -15.77 -0.40
C PRO A 134 -1.78 -14.37 -0.07
N PRO A 135 -0.75 -14.25 0.76
CA PRO A 135 -0.09 -12.99 1.02
C PRO A 135 0.32 -12.30 -0.29
N ARG A 136 0.11 -11.00 -0.36
CA ARG A 136 0.51 -10.22 -1.53
C ARG A 136 1.45 -9.11 -1.10
N TRP A 137 2.70 -9.19 -1.53
CA TRP A 137 3.78 -8.29 -1.12
C TRP A 137 3.87 -8.19 0.42
N GLY A 138 3.78 -7.01 1.00
CA GLY A 138 3.78 -6.81 2.45
C GLY A 138 2.41 -6.94 3.12
N LEU A 139 1.37 -7.37 2.40
CA LEU A 139 -0.02 -7.44 2.87
C LEU A 139 -0.42 -8.89 3.17
N VAL A 140 -0.99 -9.09 4.36
CA VAL A 140 -1.60 -10.35 4.81
C VAL A 140 -3.02 -10.07 5.29
N VAL A 141 -3.96 -10.91 4.87
CA VAL A 141 -5.35 -10.88 5.33
C VAL A 141 -5.59 -12.08 6.22
N LEU A 142 -6.20 -11.84 7.37
CA LEU A 142 -6.39 -12.81 8.45
C LEU A 142 -7.84 -12.86 8.86
N ARG A 143 -8.32 -14.03 9.27
CA ARG A 143 -9.55 -14.14 10.03
C ARG A 143 -9.47 -15.28 11.05
N VAL A 144 -10.29 -15.21 12.08
CA VAL A 144 -10.50 -16.32 13.02
C VAL A 144 -11.66 -17.18 12.54
N THR A 145 -11.49 -18.49 12.71
CA THR A 145 -12.50 -19.47 12.36
C THR A 145 -12.73 -20.48 13.50
N ARG A 146 -13.84 -21.17 13.43
CA ARG A 146 -14.17 -22.29 14.32
C ARG A 146 -15.01 -23.31 13.56
N PRO A 147 -14.76 -24.61 13.76
CA PRO A 147 -15.61 -25.66 13.16
C PRO A 147 -17.09 -25.47 13.50
N GLY A 148 -17.95 -25.64 12.52
CA GLY A 148 -19.40 -25.61 12.68
C GLY A 148 -20.06 -24.24 12.63
N LEU A 149 -19.29 -23.12 12.50
CA LEU A 149 -19.87 -21.81 12.30
C LEU A 149 -20.25 -21.59 10.83
N ASP A 150 -21.41 -20.97 10.62
CA ASP A 150 -21.77 -20.43 9.31
C ASP A 150 -21.07 -19.09 9.02
N ALA A 151 -21.31 -18.53 7.84
CA ALA A 151 -20.67 -17.28 7.39
C ALA A 151 -21.01 -16.09 8.32
N ALA A 152 -22.27 -15.96 8.74
CA ALA A 152 -22.71 -14.85 9.60
C ALA A 152 -22.12 -14.97 11.01
N GLN A 153 -22.04 -16.17 11.53
CA GLN A 153 -21.42 -16.47 12.83
C GLN A 153 -19.91 -16.25 12.78
N THR A 154 -19.26 -16.62 11.68
CA THR A 154 -17.83 -16.36 11.45
C THR A 154 -17.56 -14.85 11.38
N ASP A 155 -18.38 -14.08 10.69
CA ASP A 155 -18.28 -12.63 10.64
C ASP A 155 -18.47 -11.98 12.02
N ALA A 156 -19.43 -12.46 12.80
CA ALA A 156 -19.64 -12.00 14.17
C ALA A 156 -18.42 -12.29 15.08
N LEU A 157 -17.82 -13.48 14.94
CA LEU A 157 -16.59 -13.85 15.63
C LEU A 157 -15.42 -12.92 15.26
N ASN A 158 -15.27 -12.59 13.98
CA ASN A 158 -14.22 -11.70 13.52
C ASN A 158 -14.42 -10.24 13.96
N ARG A 159 -15.66 -9.77 14.07
CA ARG A 159 -15.96 -8.46 14.70
C ARG A 159 -15.61 -8.45 16.19
N ALA A 160 -15.86 -9.54 16.91
CA ALA A 160 -15.45 -9.66 18.30
C ALA A 160 -13.92 -9.66 18.46
N TRP A 161 -13.21 -10.34 17.54
CA TRP A 161 -11.75 -10.32 17.49
C TRP A 161 -11.21 -8.91 17.20
N GLU A 162 -11.80 -8.20 16.25
CA GLU A 162 -11.49 -6.79 15.95
C GLU A 162 -11.59 -5.91 17.21
N GLN A 163 -12.66 -6.04 17.99
CA GLN A 163 -12.83 -5.26 19.23
C GLN A 163 -11.75 -5.55 20.26
N GLN A 164 -11.35 -6.81 20.42
CA GLN A 164 -10.25 -7.18 21.31
C GLN A 164 -8.91 -6.58 20.82
N LEU A 165 -8.65 -6.63 19.52
CA LEU A 165 -7.44 -6.04 18.93
C LEU A 165 -7.43 -4.52 19.04
N LEU A 166 -8.60 -3.89 18.89
CA LEU A 166 -8.73 -2.44 19.08
C LEU A 166 -8.44 -2.02 20.52
N ALA A 167 -8.85 -2.79 21.50
CA ALA A 167 -8.49 -2.58 22.90
C ALA A 167 -6.98 -2.69 23.17
N ARG A 168 -6.22 -3.33 22.28
CA ARG A 168 -4.77 -3.47 22.30
C ARG A 168 -4.06 -2.60 21.24
N SER A 169 -4.72 -1.55 20.76
CA SER A 169 -4.20 -0.68 19.68
C SER A 169 -2.89 0.04 20.01
N SER A 170 -2.56 0.19 21.29
CA SER A 170 -1.22 0.68 21.74
C SER A 170 -0.08 -0.31 21.42
N ASP A 171 -0.38 -1.60 21.36
CA ASP A 171 0.60 -2.64 21.05
C ASP A 171 0.66 -2.95 19.55
N LEU A 172 -0.52 -3.02 18.89
CA LEU A 172 -0.66 -3.37 17.49
C LEU A 172 -1.92 -2.73 16.89
N LEU A 173 -1.74 -1.79 15.97
CA LEU A 173 -2.85 -1.16 15.26
C LEU A 173 -3.10 -1.88 13.93
N LEU A 174 -4.31 -2.41 13.77
CA LEU A 174 -4.73 -3.15 12.59
C LEU A 174 -6.00 -2.53 11.96
N THR A 175 -6.25 -2.88 10.71
CA THR A 175 -7.40 -2.37 9.96
C THR A 175 -8.33 -3.52 9.58
N PRO A 176 -9.63 -3.46 9.98
CA PRO A 176 -10.63 -4.41 9.50
C PRO A 176 -10.88 -4.21 8.00
N THR A 177 -11.32 -5.26 7.35
CA THR A 177 -11.73 -5.23 5.94
C THR A 177 -12.83 -6.28 5.71
N VAL A 178 -13.59 -6.10 4.64
CA VAL A 178 -14.52 -7.13 4.17
C VAL A 178 -14.02 -7.61 2.80
N VAL A 179 -13.75 -8.90 2.71
CA VAL A 179 -13.29 -9.52 1.46
C VAL A 179 -14.49 -10.19 0.78
N PRO A 180 -14.80 -9.83 -0.48
CA PRO A 180 -15.92 -10.44 -1.21
C PRO A 180 -15.81 -11.97 -1.24
N GLY A 181 -16.91 -12.66 -0.92
CA GLY A 181 -16.95 -14.13 -0.87
C GLY A 181 -16.30 -14.78 0.35
N ILE A 182 -15.62 -14.00 1.20
CA ILE A 182 -14.95 -14.49 2.41
C ILE A 182 -15.58 -13.91 3.68
N GLY A 183 -15.89 -12.60 3.71
CA GLY A 183 -16.48 -11.91 4.85
C GLY A 183 -15.49 -11.01 5.60
N VAL A 184 -15.76 -10.80 6.89
CA VAL A 184 -14.98 -9.92 7.78
C VAL A 184 -13.60 -10.50 8.05
N CYS A 185 -12.58 -9.70 7.83
CA CYS A 185 -11.18 -10.05 8.00
C CYS A 185 -10.42 -8.90 8.66
N ILE A 186 -9.23 -9.18 9.15
CA ILE A 186 -8.24 -8.19 9.60
C ILE A 186 -7.12 -8.10 8.56
N ARG A 187 -6.76 -6.89 8.21
CA ARG A 187 -5.63 -6.60 7.32
C ARG A 187 -4.40 -6.21 8.11
N TRP A 188 -3.31 -6.91 7.86
CA TRP A 188 -1.99 -6.64 8.41
C TRP A 188 -1.02 -6.28 7.31
N VAL A 189 -0.17 -5.26 7.52
CA VAL A 189 0.75 -4.76 6.49
C VAL A 189 2.11 -4.46 7.12
N VAL A 190 3.18 -4.96 6.50
CA VAL A 190 4.53 -4.50 6.77
C VAL A 190 4.77 -3.24 5.94
N GLY A 191 4.87 -2.09 6.59
CA GLY A 191 5.02 -0.79 5.90
C GLY A 191 6.01 0.17 6.56
N ALA A 192 6.28 0.02 7.85
CA ALA A 192 7.17 0.92 8.56
C ALA A 192 8.64 0.51 8.36
N VAL A 193 9.50 1.49 8.09
CA VAL A 193 10.96 1.30 7.92
C VAL A 193 11.61 0.63 9.13
N SER A 194 11.05 0.87 10.31
CA SER A 194 11.53 0.32 11.59
C SER A 194 11.03 -1.10 11.88
N THR A 195 10.20 -1.70 11.02
CA THR A 195 9.72 -3.07 11.23
C THR A 195 10.88 -4.07 11.16
N ARG A 196 10.94 -4.95 12.14
CA ARG A 196 11.97 -5.98 12.32
C ARG A 196 11.33 -7.34 12.57
N PRO A 197 12.08 -8.47 12.43
CA PRO A 197 11.56 -9.80 12.70
C PRO A 197 10.93 -9.98 14.07
N GLU A 198 11.50 -9.39 15.14
CA GLU A 198 10.93 -9.45 16.49
C GLU A 198 9.54 -8.80 16.60
N HIS A 199 9.23 -7.80 15.77
CA HIS A 199 7.88 -7.22 15.70
C HIS A 199 6.89 -8.19 15.07
N ILE A 200 7.34 -9.00 14.12
CA ILE A 200 6.53 -10.06 13.48
C ILE A 200 6.15 -11.12 14.51
N ASP A 201 7.12 -11.56 15.32
CA ASP A 201 6.91 -12.55 16.37
C ASP A 201 5.91 -12.06 17.41
N ARG A 202 6.11 -10.84 17.87
CA ARG A 202 5.24 -10.20 18.86
C ARG A 202 3.81 -10.01 18.32
N ALA A 203 3.67 -9.61 17.06
CA ALA A 203 2.37 -9.45 16.42
C ALA A 203 1.63 -10.79 16.32
N ALA A 204 2.30 -11.84 15.87
CA ALA A 204 1.70 -13.17 15.75
C ALA A 204 1.26 -13.73 17.12
N ALA A 205 2.09 -13.56 18.16
CA ALA A 205 1.75 -13.99 19.52
C ALA A 205 0.53 -13.23 20.06
N LEU A 206 0.46 -11.90 19.86
CA LEU A 206 -0.68 -11.08 20.29
C LEU A 206 -1.97 -11.49 19.59
N LEU A 207 -1.92 -11.71 18.28
CA LEU A 207 -3.07 -12.15 17.49
C LEU A 207 -3.58 -13.51 17.96
N GLY A 208 -2.67 -14.46 18.21
CA GLY A 208 -3.02 -15.76 18.77
C GLY A 208 -3.69 -15.65 20.14
N ALA A 209 -3.11 -14.91 21.06
CA ALA A 209 -3.67 -14.69 22.40
C ALA A 209 -5.08 -14.05 22.36
N CYS A 210 -5.30 -13.09 21.46
CA CYS A 210 -6.62 -12.50 21.26
C CYS A 210 -7.60 -13.50 20.61
N ALA A 211 -7.14 -14.39 19.72
CA ALA A 211 -7.97 -15.43 19.12
C ALA A 211 -8.38 -16.49 20.16
N ASP A 212 -7.48 -16.86 21.07
CA ASP A 212 -7.75 -17.83 22.16
C ASP A 212 -8.74 -17.28 23.18
N ALA A 213 -8.73 -15.98 23.44
CA ALA A 213 -9.64 -15.32 24.38
C ALA A 213 -11.08 -15.16 23.85
N LEU A 214 -11.32 -15.47 22.57
CA LEU A 214 -12.68 -15.47 22.01
C LEU A 214 -13.49 -16.66 22.52
N PRO A 215 -14.80 -16.47 22.76
CA PRO A 215 -15.68 -17.51 23.24
C PRO A 215 -15.81 -18.68 22.29
#